data_2a5b690340862e9304c6a63ed6babe88
#
_entry.id   2a5b690340862e9304c6a63ed6babe88
#
_cell.length_a   1.000
_cell.length_b   1.000
_cell.length_c   1.000
_cell.angle_alpha   90.00
_cell.angle_beta   90.00
_cell.angle_gamma   90.00
#
_symmetry.space_group_name_H-M   'P 1'
#
loop_
_entity.id
_entity.type
_entity.pdbx_description
1 polymer ?
#
loop_
_entity_poly.entity_id
_entity_poly.type
_entity_poly.pdbx_seq_one_letter_code
_entity_poly.pdbx_strand_id
1 'polypeptide(L)'
;MNKQKPRGFEYSGDKELIKRVVDGFPYKETPDQSKAIDDVYKDLKTDKPMDRLIYGDVGFGKTEVAIRAAIMAISSGRVVFFLAPTTVLSDQHYINCVNRLSPAGVNVELLSRFKSKKQQRGILEKYEQGGVDLLVGTHRLLSTDVKTDRLGLLIIDEEHRFGVKHKEVIRKMKGRVDVLTLTATPIPRTLQQSLVGIRDTSKIETPPQNRQPIKTYIRRFDWVDIKNKIEYEIGRGGQVYFVHNKIESMPFVVDKISTMFPNIVVRGAHGQMPSGPLEKTVLGFFNKKVDVLVCTTIIESGLDVVNANTIIVNDSQNFGLSQLYQIRGRVGRGNRQAFCYLYIPKKIKLLPDAYKRLKTLEYYTSLGSGYGVAIKDLEIRGAGNIFGHEQSGQMLRVGLDLYNKILSDVLSDRSGDLVLEQKKEVVINTNLRAFINKDYMPLAQDRLNYYQQISSAATEKEVDEIKKRLEDQFGPTEHETAVSYTHLRAHETREDRVCRRLLEKKKGGGGGGGGGGGGG
;
A
#
# COMPACT_ATOMS: atom_id res chain seq x y z
N MET A 1 21.69 7.17 15.35
CA MET A 1 20.36 6.80 15.87
C MET A 1 20.03 7.70 17.04
N ASN A 2 19.05 8.59 16.94
CA ASN A 2 18.52 9.28 18.11
C ASN A 2 17.83 8.22 18.97
N LYS A 3 18.33 7.97 20.18
CA LYS A 3 17.62 7.16 21.18
C LYS A 3 16.26 7.80 21.38
N GLN A 4 15.19 7.10 21.01
CA GLN A 4 13.83 7.55 21.30
C GLN A 4 13.70 7.71 22.82
N LYS A 5 13.31 8.90 23.27
CA LYS A 5 13.06 9.14 24.69
C LYS A 5 11.79 8.40 25.09
N PRO A 6 11.70 7.86 26.31
CA PRO A 6 10.46 7.30 26.82
C PRO A 6 9.31 8.29 26.64
N ARG A 7 8.12 7.78 26.32
CA ARG A 7 6.90 8.57 26.06
C ARG A 7 6.48 9.43 27.25
N GLY A 8 6.75 8.99 28.48
CA GLY A 8 6.40 9.68 29.72
C GLY A 8 4.93 9.55 30.15
N PHE A 9 4.12 8.73 29.47
CA PHE A 9 2.76 8.36 29.83
C PHE A 9 2.38 7.01 29.21
N GLU A 10 1.37 6.35 29.80
CA GLU A 10 0.83 5.08 29.31
C GLU A 10 -0.58 5.28 28.76
N TYR A 11 -0.93 4.50 27.72
CA TYR A 11 -2.30 4.41 27.24
C TYR A 11 -3.02 3.31 28.01
N SER A 12 -3.78 3.70 29.04
CA SER A 12 -4.59 2.75 29.84
C SER A 12 -5.94 2.42 29.21
N GLY A 13 -6.49 3.37 28.46
CA GLY A 13 -7.74 3.24 27.71
C GLY A 13 -8.99 2.96 28.55
N ASP A 14 -10.05 3.75 28.41
CA ASP A 14 -11.37 3.46 28.94
C ASP A 14 -12.01 2.34 28.08
N LYS A 15 -12.16 1.15 28.66
CA LYS A 15 -12.70 -0.04 27.99
C LYS A 15 -14.14 0.16 27.50
N GLU A 16 -14.97 0.91 28.24
CA GLU A 16 -16.36 1.15 27.84
C GLU A 16 -16.45 2.09 26.66
N LEU A 17 -15.64 3.16 26.65
CA LEU A 17 -15.57 4.11 25.55
C LEU A 17 -15.07 3.43 24.28
N ILE A 18 -14.00 2.65 24.38
CA ILE A 18 -13.47 1.86 23.27
C ILE A 18 -14.54 0.91 22.74
N LYS A 19 -15.22 0.16 23.62
CA LYS A 19 -16.26 -0.79 23.22
C LYS A 19 -17.41 -0.11 22.47
N ARG A 20 -17.90 1.05 22.91
CA ARG A 20 -18.94 1.80 22.22
C ARG A 20 -18.54 2.14 20.77
N VAL A 21 -17.30 2.55 20.54
CA VAL A 21 -16.80 2.82 19.18
C VAL A 21 -16.63 1.55 18.36
N VAL A 22 -16.20 0.45 18.99
CA VAL A 22 -16.08 -0.87 18.34
C VAL A 22 -17.45 -1.35 17.88
N ASP A 23 -18.43 -1.39 18.78
CA ASP A 23 -19.78 -1.88 18.52
C ASP A 23 -20.52 -1.01 17.47
N GLY A 24 -20.18 0.27 17.37
CA GLY A 24 -20.70 1.17 16.36
C GLY A 24 -20.11 0.96 14.95
N PHE A 25 -19.21 0.01 14.72
CA PHE A 25 -18.69 -0.26 13.37
C PHE A 25 -19.69 -1.12 12.57
N PRO A 26 -20.21 -0.61 11.44
CA PRO A 26 -21.31 -1.26 10.72
C PRO A 26 -20.88 -2.49 9.91
N TYR A 27 -19.60 -2.84 9.90
CA TYR A 27 -19.04 -3.92 9.12
C TYR A 27 -18.29 -4.90 10.03
N LYS A 28 -18.07 -6.12 9.52
CA LYS A 28 -17.16 -7.08 10.16
C LYS A 28 -15.72 -6.79 9.75
N GLU A 29 -14.81 -6.73 10.71
CA GLU A 29 -13.38 -6.57 10.45
C GLU A 29 -12.83 -7.76 9.66
N THR A 30 -11.90 -7.49 8.75
CA THR A 30 -11.13 -8.54 8.09
C THR A 30 -10.01 -9.01 9.01
N PRO A 31 -9.49 -10.25 8.82
CA PRO A 31 -8.38 -10.75 9.65
C PRO A 31 -7.17 -9.83 9.68
N ASP A 32 -6.83 -9.20 8.54
CA ASP A 32 -5.70 -8.27 8.46
C ASP A 32 -5.99 -6.96 9.18
N GLN A 33 -7.23 -6.46 9.15
CA GLN A 33 -7.62 -5.29 9.92
C GLN A 33 -7.51 -5.54 11.41
N SER A 34 -8.03 -6.68 11.91
CA SER A 34 -7.92 -7.07 13.33
C SER A 34 -6.46 -7.18 13.74
N LYS A 35 -5.63 -7.84 12.93
CA LYS A 35 -4.19 -7.94 13.19
C LYS A 35 -3.50 -6.58 13.24
N ALA A 36 -3.83 -5.68 12.30
CA ALA A 36 -3.27 -4.34 12.28
C ALA A 36 -3.69 -3.50 13.50
N ILE A 37 -4.93 -3.65 13.97
CA ILE A 37 -5.42 -3.03 15.21
C ILE A 37 -4.67 -3.55 16.42
N ASP A 38 -4.49 -4.86 16.52
CA ASP A 38 -3.73 -5.49 17.61
C ASP A 38 -2.27 -5.04 17.63
N ASP A 39 -1.63 -4.95 16.46
CA ASP A 39 -0.26 -4.43 16.33
C ASP A 39 -0.16 -2.98 16.83
N VAL A 40 -1.09 -2.11 16.43
CA VAL A 40 -1.16 -0.72 16.90
C VAL A 40 -1.39 -0.65 18.41
N TYR A 41 -2.28 -1.47 18.96
CA TYR A 41 -2.54 -1.50 20.40
C TYR A 41 -1.34 -1.99 21.21
N LYS A 42 -0.57 -2.95 20.67
CA LYS A 42 0.69 -3.39 21.29
C LYS A 42 1.70 -2.25 21.34
N ASP A 43 1.89 -1.53 20.24
CA ASP A 43 2.83 -0.40 20.19
C ASP A 43 2.42 0.72 21.14
N LEU A 44 1.13 1.06 21.19
CA LEU A 44 0.61 2.10 22.07
C LEU A 44 0.79 1.76 23.56
N LYS A 45 0.90 0.50 23.92
CA LYS A 45 1.16 0.03 25.29
C LYS A 45 2.64 -0.01 25.67
N THR A 46 3.55 0.21 24.71
CA THR A 46 5.00 0.26 25.01
C THR A 46 5.43 1.64 25.51
N ASP A 47 6.56 1.75 26.19
CA ASP A 47 7.13 3.03 26.61
C ASP A 47 7.71 3.88 25.49
N LYS A 48 7.89 3.29 24.30
CA LYS A 48 8.49 3.97 23.15
C LYS A 48 7.41 4.58 22.27
N PRO A 49 7.60 5.80 21.75
CA PRO A 49 6.70 6.36 20.76
C PRO A 49 6.58 5.45 19.52
N MET A 50 5.35 5.14 19.12
CA MET A 50 5.06 4.36 17.93
C MET A 50 5.43 5.14 16.67
N ASP A 51 6.06 4.51 15.69
CA ASP A 51 6.13 4.97 14.29
C ASP A 51 5.76 3.80 13.39
N ARG A 52 4.45 3.63 13.17
CA ARG A 52 3.91 2.50 12.38
C ARG A 52 3.30 2.96 11.08
N LEU A 53 3.52 2.16 10.04
CA LEU A 53 2.93 2.33 8.71
C LEU A 53 1.87 1.26 8.46
N ILE A 54 0.64 1.68 8.23
CA ILE A 54 -0.44 0.81 7.72
C ILE A 54 -0.50 0.97 6.20
N TYR A 55 -0.29 -0.11 5.48
CA TYR A 55 -0.39 -0.10 4.03
C TYR A 55 -1.36 -1.17 3.52
N GLY A 56 -2.01 -0.88 2.42
CA GLY A 56 -3.01 -1.74 1.80
C GLY A 56 -3.77 -0.98 0.72
N ASP A 57 -4.50 -1.69 -0.12
CA ASP A 57 -5.20 -1.08 -1.25
C ASP A 57 -6.22 -0.03 -0.83
N VAL A 58 -6.61 0.81 -1.79
CA VAL A 58 -7.66 1.82 -1.61
C VAL A 58 -8.96 1.13 -1.20
N GLY A 59 -9.61 1.62 -0.13
CA GLY A 59 -10.88 1.07 0.35
C GLY A 59 -10.77 -0.23 1.16
N PHE A 60 -9.57 -0.61 1.65
CA PHE A 60 -9.37 -1.78 2.52
C PHE A 60 -9.54 -1.47 4.02
N GLY A 61 -10.12 -0.33 4.35
CA GLY A 61 -10.50 0.02 5.73
C GLY A 61 -9.35 0.50 6.61
N LYS A 62 -8.23 0.99 6.04
CA LYS A 62 -7.12 1.60 6.81
C LYS A 62 -7.60 2.69 7.79
N THR A 63 -8.64 3.44 7.41
CA THR A 63 -9.23 4.49 8.24
C THR A 63 -9.86 3.93 9.52
N GLU A 64 -10.43 2.72 9.49
CA GLU A 64 -10.96 2.09 10.72
C GLU A 64 -9.83 1.78 11.70
N VAL A 65 -8.69 1.28 11.24
CA VAL A 65 -7.50 1.07 12.10
C VAL A 65 -7.07 2.39 12.75
N ALA A 66 -7.10 3.50 11.98
CA ALA A 66 -6.78 4.83 12.51
C ALA A 66 -7.79 5.31 13.55
N ILE A 67 -9.10 5.06 13.36
CA ILE A 67 -10.16 5.39 14.32
C ILE A 67 -9.97 4.59 15.62
N ARG A 68 -9.60 3.30 15.51
CA ARG A 68 -9.29 2.45 16.69
C ARG A 68 -8.07 2.97 17.45
N ALA A 69 -7.03 3.39 16.75
CA ALA A 69 -5.87 4.03 17.37
C ALA A 69 -6.25 5.36 18.06
N ALA A 70 -7.08 6.18 17.38
CA ALA A 70 -7.54 7.45 17.90
C ALA A 70 -8.32 7.29 19.22
N ILE A 71 -9.29 6.37 19.26
CA ILE A 71 -10.09 6.18 20.48
C ILE A 71 -9.26 5.66 21.65
N MET A 72 -8.23 4.83 21.41
CA MET A 72 -7.29 4.39 22.44
C MET A 72 -6.53 5.56 23.04
N ALA A 73 -6.06 6.50 22.21
CA ALA A 73 -5.37 7.69 22.66
C ALA A 73 -6.29 8.67 23.40
N ILE A 74 -7.50 8.91 22.87
CA ILE A 74 -8.50 9.81 23.47
C ILE A 74 -8.98 9.29 24.82
N SER A 75 -9.27 7.99 24.91
CA SER A 75 -9.71 7.36 26.16
C SER A 75 -8.65 7.39 27.26
N SER A 76 -7.40 7.67 26.90
CA SER A 76 -6.28 7.88 27.82
C SER A 76 -6.02 9.38 28.11
N GLY A 77 -6.96 10.27 27.77
CA GLY A 77 -6.88 11.72 28.03
C GLY A 77 -5.94 12.48 27.09
N ARG A 78 -5.56 11.90 25.94
CA ARG A 78 -4.69 12.53 24.93
C ARG A 78 -5.47 13.04 23.74
N VAL A 79 -4.97 14.09 23.13
CA VAL A 79 -5.53 14.63 21.88
C VAL A 79 -4.91 13.92 20.68
N VAL A 80 -5.71 13.77 19.64
CA VAL A 80 -5.30 13.17 18.37
C VAL A 80 -5.35 14.20 17.24
N PHE A 81 -4.30 14.26 16.43
CA PHE A 81 -4.32 14.99 15.16
C PHE A 81 -4.46 14.01 14.01
N PHE A 82 -5.40 14.30 13.09
CA PHE A 82 -5.57 13.55 11.85
C PHE A 82 -5.21 14.44 10.67
N LEU A 83 -4.05 14.20 10.09
CA LEU A 83 -3.45 15.00 9.04
C LEU A 83 -3.77 14.43 7.66
N ALA A 84 -4.43 15.20 6.81
CA ALA A 84 -4.73 14.85 5.42
C ALA A 84 -4.05 15.80 4.42
N PRO A 85 -3.64 15.34 3.23
CA PRO A 85 -2.89 16.16 2.28
C PRO A 85 -3.71 17.26 1.61
N THR A 86 -5.03 17.12 1.54
CA THR A 86 -5.94 18.07 0.89
C THR A 86 -7.11 18.45 1.78
N THR A 87 -7.68 19.63 1.54
CA THR A 87 -8.86 20.12 2.28
C THR A 87 -10.07 19.22 2.11
N VAL A 88 -10.31 18.70 0.90
CA VAL A 88 -11.45 17.83 0.63
C VAL A 88 -11.31 16.49 1.34
N LEU A 89 -10.10 15.92 1.38
CA LEU A 89 -9.86 14.69 2.11
C LEU A 89 -9.95 14.90 3.63
N SER A 90 -9.50 16.06 4.14
CA SER A 90 -9.67 16.38 5.56
C SER A 90 -11.14 16.54 5.95
N ASP A 91 -11.97 17.11 5.08
CA ASP A 91 -13.41 17.22 5.29
C ASP A 91 -14.08 15.82 5.31
N GLN A 92 -13.70 14.94 4.40
CA GLN A 92 -14.18 13.55 4.39
C GLN A 92 -13.78 12.77 5.65
N HIS A 93 -12.53 12.88 6.10
CA HIS A 93 -12.09 12.27 7.36
C HIS A 93 -12.82 12.86 8.56
N TYR A 94 -13.05 14.19 8.56
CA TYR A 94 -13.84 14.85 9.59
C TYR A 94 -15.24 14.26 9.69
N ILE A 95 -15.97 14.19 8.57
CA ILE A 95 -17.33 13.61 8.53
C ILE A 95 -17.31 12.15 9.03
N ASN A 96 -16.35 11.35 8.59
CA ASN A 96 -16.21 9.97 9.02
C ASN A 96 -15.92 9.86 10.52
N CYS A 97 -15.00 10.68 11.05
CA CYS A 97 -14.69 10.72 12.47
C CYS A 97 -15.87 11.19 13.31
N VAL A 98 -16.59 12.24 12.88
CA VAL A 98 -17.82 12.70 13.55
C VAL A 98 -18.85 11.58 13.62
N ASN A 99 -19.16 10.93 12.51
CA ASN A 99 -20.15 9.86 12.44
C ASN A 99 -19.79 8.65 13.34
N ARG A 100 -18.48 8.36 13.48
CA ARG A 100 -18.00 7.20 14.23
C ARG A 100 -17.72 7.47 15.71
N LEU A 101 -17.27 8.68 16.06
CA LEU A 101 -16.76 9.00 17.38
C LEU A 101 -17.70 9.89 18.21
N SER A 102 -18.45 10.81 17.57
CA SER A 102 -19.36 11.69 18.31
C SER A 102 -20.49 10.98 19.05
N PRO A 103 -21.05 9.85 18.55
CA PRO A 103 -22.02 9.06 19.33
C PRO A 103 -21.45 8.51 20.65
N ALA A 104 -20.13 8.37 20.74
CA ALA A 104 -19.43 7.95 21.95
C ALA A 104 -19.02 9.14 22.86
N GLY A 105 -19.39 10.37 22.51
CA GLY A 105 -19.11 11.58 23.30
C GLY A 105 -17.77 12.25 22.96
N VAL A 106 -17.10 11.87 21.87
CA VAL A 106 -15.82 12.45 21.44
C VAL A 106 -16.04 13.73 20.65
N ASN A 107 -15.35 14.79 21.01
CA ASN A 107 -15.41 16.09 20.35
C ASN A 107 -14.41 16.16 19.18
N VAL A 108 -14.94 16.13 17.96
CA VAL A 108 -14.15 16.21 16.71
C VAL A 108 -14.30 17.60 16.10
N GLU A 109 -13.19 18.24 15.75
CA GLU A 109 -13.19 19.54 15.05
C GLU A 109 -12.33 19.49 13.77
N LEU A 110 -12.72 20.34 12.79
CA LEU A 110 -12.01 20.46 11.52
C LEU A 110 -11.24 21.79 11.47
N LEU A 111 -9.92 21.73 11.38
CA LEU A 111 -9.05 22.89 11.17
C LEU A 111 -8.53 22.92 9.73
N SER A 112 -9.25 23.58 8.85
CA SER A 112 -8.90 23.70 7.43
C SER A 112 -9.22 25.11 6.91
N ARG A 113 -8.73 25.43 5.71
CA ARG A 113 -9.02 26.70 5.04
C ARG A 113 -10.47 26.86 4.60
N PHE A 114 -11.31 25.83 4.70
CA PHE A 114 -12.77 25.96 4.55
C PHE A 114 -13.41 26.79 5.67
N LYS A 115 -12.78 26.83 6.81
CA LYS A 115 -13.22 27.67 7.94
C LYS A 115 -12.64 29.06 7.82
N SER A 116 -13.46 30.10 8.07
CA SER A 116 -12.99 31.47 8.13
C SER A 116 -11.92 31.64 9.24
N LYS A 117 -11.11 32.70 9.15
CA LYS A 117 -10.10 32.98 10.20
C LYS A 117 -10.71 33.09 11.60
N LYS A 118 -11.91 33.67 11.70
CA LYS A 118 -12.67 33.76 12.96
C LYS A 118 -13.06 32.39 13.50
N GLN A 119 -13.56 31.51 12.63
CA GLN A 119 -13.91 30.13 13.01
C GLN A 119 -12.66 29.31 13.40
N GLN A 120 -11.56 29.45 12.67
CA GLN A 120 -10.31 28.77 13.03
C GLN A 120 -9.80 29.20 14.41
N ARG A 121 -9.88 30.51 14.73
CA ARG A 121 -9.51 31.01 16.06
C ARG A 121 -10.41 30.41 17.14
N GLY A 122 -11.72 30.40 16.97
CA GLY A 122 -12.64 29.80 17.95
C GLY A 122 -12.40 28.30 18.15
N ILE A 123 -12.00 27.54 17.08
CA ILE A 123 -11.63 26.14 17.21
C ILE A 123 -10.34 25.99 18.03
N LEU A 124 -9.33 26.84 17.81
CA LEU A 124 -8.08 26.79 18.57
C LEU A 124 -8.30 27.19 20.04
N GLU A 125 -9.12 28.19 20.32
CA GLU A 125 -9.50 28.55 21.70
C GLU A 125 -10.21 27.39 22.40
N LYS A 126 -11.17 26.73 21.73
CA LYS A 126 -11.86 25.53 22.25
C LYS A 126 -10.87 24.38 22.50
N TYR A 127 -9.91 24.18 21.58
CA TYR A 127 -8.85 23.19 21.72
C TYR A 127 -7.95 23.48 22.93
N GLU A 128 -7.51 24.74 23.11
CA GLU A 128 -6.69 25.14 24.26
C GLU A 128 -7.40 24.95 25.60
N GLN A 129 -8.71 25.18 25.64
CA GLN A 129 -9.57 24.99 26.82
C GLN A 129 -9.85 23.49 27.11
N GLY A 130 -9.37 22.57 26.23
CA GLY A 130 -9.58 21.13 26.42
C GLY A 130 -10.89 20.58 25.88
N GLY A 131 -11.64 21.37 25.12
CA GLY A 131 -12.94 20.99 24.55
C GLY A 131 -12.84 20.25 23.20
N VAL A 132 -11.64 19.82 22.76
CA VAL A 132 -11.44 19.08 21.52
C VAL A 132 -10.55 17.86 21.79
N ASP A 133 -11.02 16.69 21.37
CA ASP A 133 -10.33 15.41 21.54
C ASP A 133 -9.63 14.98 20.25
N LEU A 134 -10.24 15.22 19.09
CA LEU A 134 -9.70 14.95 17.78
C LEU A 134 -9.72 16.18 16.89
N LEU A 135 -8.57 16.59 16.38
CA LEU A 135 -8.45 17.69 15.43
C LEU A 135 -8.06 17.14 14.04
N VAL A 136 -9.00 17.24 13.09
CA VAL A 136 -8.78 16.83 11.71
C VAL A 136 -8.35 18.05 10.89
N GLY A 137 -7.38 17.90 9.99
CA GLY A 137 -6.99 19.03 9.13
C GLY A 137 -5.90 18.70 8.12
N THR A 138 -5.46 19.77 7.44
CA THR A 138 -4.34 19.72 6.50
C THR A 138 -3.04 20.14 7.21
N HIS A 139 -2.00 20.48 6.43
CA HIS A 139 -0.75 21.05 6.97
C HIS A 139 -0.96 22.24 7.94
N ARG A 140 -2.15 22.82 8.01
CA ARG A 140 -2.53 23.84 8.99
C ARG A 140 -2.37 23.36 10.44
N LEU A 141 -2.53 22.05 10.70
CA LEU A 141 -2.27 21.44 12.01
C LEU A 141 -0.81 21.52 12.45
N LEU A 142 0.11 21.67 11.49
CA LEU A 142 1.55 21.75 11.74
C LEU A 142 2.05 23.18 11.95
N SER A 143 1.16 24.17 11.98
CA SER A 143 1.52 25.58 12.18
C SER A 143 1.89 25.85 13.63
N THR A 144 2.73 26.85 13.86
CA THR A 144 3.33 27.16 15.17
C THR A 144 2.33 27.64 16.23
N ASP A 145 1.16 28.14 15.81
CA ASP A 145 0.07 28.56 16.67
C ASP A 145 -0.82 27.41 17.18
N VAL A 146 -0.59 26.18 16.69
CA VAL A 146 -1.27 24.99 17.18
C VAL A 146 -0.40 24.29 18.22
N LYS A 147 -0.79 24.41 19.50
CA LYS A 147 -0.04 23.79 20.61
C LYS A 147 -0.08 22.27 20.53
N THR A 148 0.99 21.61 20.90
CA THR A 148 1.13 20.14 20.81
C THR A 148 1.38 19.45 22.16
N ASP A 149 1.28 20.18 23.28
CA ASP A 149 1.61 19.66 24.60
C ASP A 149 0.71 18.49 25.03
N ARG A 150 -0.54 18.49 24.61
CA ARG A 150 -1.52 17.42 24.88
C ARG A 150 -1.60 16.36 23.78
N LEU A 151 -0.86 16.55 22.68
CA LEU A 151 -0.88 15.64 21.55
C LEU A 151 -0.25 14.28 21.94
N GLY A 152 -1.05 13.22 21.84
CA GLY A 152 -0.58 11.85 22.05
C GLY A 152 -0.33 11.11 20.75
N LEU A 153 -1.24 11.24 19.77
CA LEU A 153 -1.19 10.50 18.51
C LEU A 153 -1.35 11.44 17.31
N LEU A 154 -0.44 11.30 16.34
CA LEU A 154 -0.51 11.93 15.03
C LEU A 154 -0.81 10.87 13.97
N ILE A 155 -2.00 10.94 13.37
CA ILE A 155 -2.40 10.10 12.24
C ILE A 155 -2.12 10.88 10.96
N ILE A 156 -1.44 10.25 10.00
CA ILE A 156 -1.07 10.89 8.74
C ILE A 156 -1.59 10.05 7.58
N ASP A 157 -2.48 10.60 6.77
CA ASP A 157 -2.89 9.95 5.54
C ASP A 157 -2.01 10.42 4.37
N GLU A 158 -1.52 9.45 3.57
CA GLU A 158 -0.69 9.69 2.38
C GLU A 158 0.52 10.62 2.63
N GLU A 159 1.38 10.29 3.61
CA GLU A 159 2.56 11.08 4.03
C GLU A 159 3.41 11.55 2.85
N HIS A 160 3.51 10.76 1.78
CA HIS A 160 4.32 11.07 0.62
C HIS A 160 3.89 12.34 -0.14
N ARG A 161 2.64 12.78 0.02
CA ARG A 161 2.07 13.98 -0.63
C ARG A 161 2.42 15.29 0.08
N PHE A 162 3.00 15.22 1.27
CA PHE A 162 3.43 16.41 1.99
C PHE A 162 4.78 16.92 1.47
N GLY A 163 4.92 18.25 1.41
CA GLY A 163 6.17 18.90 1.01
C GLY A 163 7.29 18.69 2.04
N VAL A 164 8.54 18.94 1.62
CA VAL A 164 9.75 18.70 2.40
C VAL A 164 9.69 19.36 3.78
N LYS A 165 9.28 20.65 3.85
CA LYS A 165 9.17 21.40 5.12
C LYS A 165 8.22 20.73 6.12
N HIS A 166 7.06 20.26 5.64
CA HIS A 166 6.08 19.58 6.50
C HIS A 166 6.61 18.22 6.99
N LYS A 167 7.31 17.48 6.12
CA LYS A 167 7.97 16.22 6.50
C LYS A 167 9.04 16.40 7.58
N GLU A 168 9.77 17.53 7.56
CA GLU A 168 10.72 17.85 8.62
C GLU A 168 10.04 18.12 9.97
N VAL A 169 8.92 18.84 9.97
CA VAL A 169 8.12 19.07 11.19
C VAL A 169 7.61 17.72 11.73
N ILE A 170 7.00 16.90 10.88
CA ILE A 170 6.52 15.56 11.24
C ILE A 170 7.67 14.72 11.82
N ARG A 171 8.85 14.74 11.18
CA ARG A 171 10.02 13.98 11.65
C ARG A 171 10.48 14.42 13.06
N LYS A 172 10.41 15.71 13.37
CA LYS A 172 10.72 16.22 14.72
C LYS A 172 9.69 15.76 15.75
N MET A 173 8.42 15.63 15.37
CA MET A 173 7.35 15.14 16.25
C MET A 173 7.49 13.65 16.56
N LYS A 174 7.95 12.82 15.62
CA LYS A 174 8.14 11.35 15.78
C LYS A 174 8.98 10.93 16.98
N GLY A 175 9.81 11.80 17.51
CA GLY A 175 10.61 11.52 18.71
C GLY A 175 9.88 11.69 20.05
N ARG A 176 8.64 12.21 20.03
CA ARG A 176 7.86 12.58 21.23
C ARG A 176 6.41 12.15 21.20
N VAL A 177 5.85 11.95 20.03
CA VAL A 177 4.42 11.68 19.75
C VAL A 177 4.34 10.37 18.98
N ASP A 178 3.33 9.57 19.27
CA ASP A 178 3.01 8.39 18.48
C ASP A 178 2.57 8.78 17.07
N VAL A 179 3.08 8.09 16.06
CA VAL A 179 2.77 8.38 14.68
C VAL A 179 2.25 7.14 13.98
N LEU A 180 1.04 7.25 13.44
CA LEU A 180 0.40 6.26 12.61
C LEU A 180 0.25 6.80 11.19
N THR A 181 0.93 6.21 10.23
CA THR A 181 0.83 6.62 8.83
C THR A 181 0.00 5.63 8.04
N LEU A 182 -0.90 6.15 7.22
CA LEU A 182 -1.73 5.37 6.29
C LEU A 182 -1.26 5.62 4.86
N THR A 183 -1.19 4.57 4.04
CA THR A 183 -0.94 4.73 2.60
C THR A 183 -1.68 3.69 1.78
N ALA A 184 -2.24 4.12 0.64
CA ALA A 184 -2.98 3.24 -0.26
C ALA A 184 -2.05 2.40 -1.17
N THR A 185 -0.83 2.88 -1.40
CA THR A 185 0.17 2.14 -2.17
C THR A 185 1.51 2.24 -1.46
N PRO A 186 2.19 1.12 -1.26
CA PRO A 186 3.56 1.18 -0.79
C PRO A 186 4.40 1.86 -1.88
N ILE A 187 4.90 3.07 -1.58
CA ILE A 187 5.85 3.72 -2.45
C ILE A 187 7.15 2.91 -2.37
N PRO A 188 7.88 2.72 -3.48
CA PRO A 188 9.13 1.97 -3.49
C PRO A 188 10.09 2.31 -2.35
N ARG A 189 10.21 3.59 -2.02
CA ARG A 189 11.05 4.09 -0.92
C ARG A 189 10.52 3.73 0.47
N THR A 190 9.20 3.69 0.64
CA THR A 190 8.52 3.30 1.88
C THR A 190 8.56 1.79 2.05
N LEU A 191 8.42 1.05 0.96
CA LEU A 191 8.59 -0.40 0.91
C LEU A 191 10.01 -0.78 1.35
N GLN A 192 11.04 -0.06 0.87
CA GLN A 192 12.42 -0.28 1.29
C GLN A 192 12.66 0.02 2.77
N GLN A 193 12.09 1.10 3.28
CA GLN A 193 12.17 1.43 4.72
C GLN A 193 11.50 0.36 5.58
N SER A 194 10.43 -0.26 5.09
CA SER A 194 9.71 -1.35 5.76
C SER A 194 10.50 -2.66 5.72
N LEU A 195 11.00 -3.03 4.55
CA LEU A 195 11.79 -4.26 4.34
C LEU A 195 13.12 -4.24 5.13
N VAL A 196 13.61 -3.06 5.44
CA VAL A 196 14.88 -2.88 6.18
C VAL A 196 14.68 -2.78 7.70
N GLY A 197 13.44 -2.93 8.21
CA GLY A 197 13.18 -2.86 9.66
C GLY A 197 13.38 -1.47 10.27
N ILE A 198 13.38 -0.40 9.46
CA ILE A 198 13.56 0.98 9.94
C ILE A 198 12.27 1.51 10.58
N ARG A 199 11.12 0.94 10.22
CA ARG A 199 9.80 1.35 10.66
C ARG A 199 8.88 0.15 10.80
N ASP A 200 8.09 0.11 11.85
CA ASP A 200 7.07 -0.93 12.05
C ASP A 200 5.97 -0.83 11.01
N THR A 201 5.51 -1.98 10.52
CA THR A 201 4.52 -2.02 9.44
C THR A 201 3.44 -3.05 9.68
N SER A 202 2.20 -2.72 9.28
CA SER A 202 1.11 -3.68 9.20
C SER A 202 0.44 -3.60 7.84
N LYS A 203 0.23 -4.75 7.23
CA LYS A 203 -0.30 -4.92 5.89
C LYS A 203 -1.78 -5.30 5.94
N ILE A 204 -2.59 -4.70 5.06
CA ILE A 204 -3.99 -5.07 4.87
C ILE A 204 -4.17 -5.50 3.42
N GLU A 205 -4.26 -6.81 3.17
CA GLU A 205 -4.44 -7.43 1.84
C GLU A 205 -5.82 -8.03 1.64
N THR A 206 -6.49 -8.40 2.73
CA THR A 206 -7.83 -8.98 2.67
C THR A 206 -8.86 -7.88 2.35
N PRO A 207 -9.56 -7.96 1.20
CA PRO A 207 -10.58 -6.98 0.87
C PRO A 207 -11.79 -7.09 1.80
N PRO A 208 -12.51 -5.98 2.06
CA PRO A 208 -13.80 -6.02 2.74
C PRO A 208 -14.81 -6.91 2.00
N GLN A 209 -15.74 -7.50 2.76
CA GLN A 209 -16.81 -8.32 2.20
C GLN A 209 -17.63 -7.51 1.18
N ASN A 210 -18.12 -8.16 0.12
CA ASN A 210 -18.97 -7.60 -0.95
C ASN A 210 -18.29 -6.61 -1.91
N ARG A 211 -16.97 -6.43 -1.86
CA ARG A 211 -16.26 -5.62 -2.85
C ARG A 211 -16.00 -6.41 -4.13
N GLN A 212 -16.41 -5.85 -5.27
CA GLN A 212 -16.19 -6.47 -6.58
C GLN A 212 -14.88 -5.97 -7.22
N PRO A 213 -14.14 -6.83 -7.93
CA PRO A 213 -12.99 -6.43 -8.72
C PRO A 213 -13.38 -5.43 -9.81
N ILE A 214 -12.50 -4.45 -10.08
CA ILE A 214 -12.73 -3.45 -11.11
C ILE A 214 -12.37 -4.04 -12.48
N LYS A 215 -13.33 -4.15 -13.37
CA LYS A 215 -13.09 -4.61 -14.76
C LYS A 215 -12.32 -3.54 -15.52
N THR A 216 -11.11 -3.88 -15.97
CA THR A 216 -10.22 -2.94 -16.66
C THR A 216 -10.10 -3.32 -18.12
N TYR A 217 -10.22 -2.34 -19.03
CA TYR A 217 -10.18 -2.54 -20.48
C TYR A 217 -9.27 -1.52 -21.14
N ILE A 218 -8.38 -1.97 -22.02
CA ILE A 218 -7.58 -1.12 -22.91
C ILE A 218 -8.36 -0.95 -24.22
N ARG A 219 -8.59 0.29 -24.65
CA ARG A 219 -9.39 0.63 -25.84
C ARG A 219 -8.68 1.66 -26.70
N ARG A 220 -8.97 1.64 -28.01
CA ARG A 220 -8.62 2.75 -28.91
C ARG A 220 -9.61 3.89 -28.72
N PHE A 221 -9.11 5.13 -28.67
CA PHE A 221 -9.95 6.31 -28.45
C PHE A 221 -11.04 6.42 -29.49
N ASP A 222 -12.29 6.45 -29.05
CA ASP A 222 -13.46 6.63 -29.90
C ASP A 222 -14.60 7.28 -29.13
N TRP A 223 -15.11 8.41 -29.64
CA TRP A 223 -16.20 9.14 -29.00
C TRP A 223 -17.50 8.37 -28.94
N VAL A 224 -17.77 7.48 -29.92
CA VAL A 224 -18.97 6.65 -29.92
C VAL A 224 -18.89 5.62 -28.78
N ASP A 225 -17.74 4.96 -28.62
CA ASP A 225 -17.53 4.01 -27.51
C ASP A 225 -17.60 4.74 -26.16
N ILE A 226 -16.96 5.90 -26.02
CA ILE A 226 -17.01 6.73 -24.80
C ILE A 226 -18.45 7.12 -24.46
N LYS A 227 -19.24 7.56 -25.46
CA LYS A 227 -20.64 7.88 -25.26
C LYS A 227 -21.41 6.70 -24.66
N ASN A 228 -21.28 5.53 -25.24
CA ASN A 228 -21.95 4.32 -24.76
C ASN A 228 -21.57 3.95 -23.32
N LYS A 229 -20.29 4.17 -22.91
CA LYS A 229 -19.84 3.89 -21.54
C LYS A 229 -20.42 4.90 -20.53
N ILE A 230 -20.47 6.17 -20.88
CA ILE A 230 -21.09 7.20 -20.05
C ILE A 230 -22.60 6.94 -19.93
N GLU A 231 -23.28 6.70 -21.05
CA GLU A 231 -24.72 6.40 -21.08
C GLU A 231 -25.08 5.20 -20.21
N TYR A 232 -24.33 4.11 -20.31
CA TYR A 232 -24.51 2.93 -19.47
C TYR A 232 -24.38 3.25 -17.97
N GLU A 233 -23.37 4.05 -17.57
CA GLU A 233 -23.18 4.38 -16.16
C GLU A 233 -24.28 5.30 -15.63
N ILE A 234 -24.62 6.33 -16.39
CA ILE A 234 -25.69 7.28 -16.03
C ILE A 234 -27.04 6.56 -15.98
N GLY A 235 -27.33 5.69 -16.95
CA GLY A 235 -28.59 4.92 -17.01
C GLY A 235 -28.82 4.02 -15.80
N ARG A 236 -27.76 3.58 -15.12
CA ARG A 236 -27.86 2.85 -13.85
C ARG A 236 -27.76 3.75 -12.60
N GLY A 237 -27.81 5.08 -12.77
CA GLY A 237 -27.76 6.07 -11.70
C GLY A 237 -26.37 6.25 -11.06
N GLY A 238 -25.30 5.90 -11.77
CA GLY A 238 -23.91 6.10 -11.35
C GLY A 238 -23.33 7.43 -11.83
N GLN A 239 -22.08 7.67 -11.46
CA GLN A 239 -21.29 8.85 -11.87
C GLN A 239 -20.02 8.41 -12.58
N VAL A 240 -19.48 9.28 -13.44
CA VAL A 240 -18.31 8.98 -14.27
C VAL A 240 -17.16 9.94 -13.97
N TYR A 241 -15.97 9.39 -13.73
CA TYR A 241 -14.72 10.13 -13.83
C TYR A 241 -14.20 10.07 -15.26
N PHE A 242 -13.87 11.22 -15.85
CA PHE A 242 -13.19 11.33 -17.13
C PHE A 242 -11.81 11.98 -16.89
N VAL A 243 -10.76 11.18 -16.85
CA VAL A 243 -9.38 11.66 -16.61
C VAL A 243 -8.79 12.17 -17.91
N HIS A 244 -8.46 13.46 -17.95
CA HIS A 244 -7.85 14.14 -19.09
C HIS A 244 -6.75 15.07 -18.61
N ASN A 245 -5.49 14.73 -18.89
CA ASN A 245 -4.34 15.40 -18.28
C ASN A 245 -3.84 16.65 -19.04
N LYS A 246 -4.57 17.09 -20.09
CA LYS A 246 -4.25 18.28 -20.86
C LYS A 246 -5.25 19.39 -20.50
N ILE A 247 -4.81 20.36 -19.70
CA ILE A 247 -5.67 21.44 -19.19
C ILE A 247 -6.21 22.29 -20.34
N GLU A 248 -5.40 22.60 -21.35
CA GLU A 248 -5.78 23.44 -22.49
C GLU A 248 -6.95 22.87 -23.30
N SER A 249 -7.02 21.55 -23.46
CA SER A 249 -8.08 20.88 -24.20
C SER A 249 -9.24 20.40 -23.33
N MET A 250 -9.16 20.57 -22.00
CA MET A 250 -10.23 20.17 -21.07
C MET A 250 -11.57 20.85 -21.36
N PRO A 251 -11.65 22.16 -21.64
CA PRO A 251 -12.90 22.83 -21.99
C PRO A 251 -13.60 22.18 -23.20
N PHE A 252 -12.82 21.82 -24.24
CA PHE A 252 -13.36 21.10 -25.40
C PHE A 252 -13.95 19.73 -25.03
N VAL A 253 -13.30 18.98 -24.13
CA VAL A 253 -13.80 17.68 -23.67
C VAL A 253 -15.09 17.85 -22.89
N VAL A 254 -15.16 18.85 -21.99
CA VAL A 254 -16.36 19.18 -21.22
C VAL A 254 -17.51 19.55 -22.14
N ASP A 255 -17.28 20.45 -23.10
CA ASP A 255 -18.29 20.89 -24.07
C ASP A 255 -18.78 19.72 -24.92
N LYS A 256 -17.86 18.90 -25.44
CA LYS A 256 -18.18 17.74 -26.25
C LYS A 256 -19.07 16.74 -25.51
N ILE A 257 -18.78 16.43 -24.25
CA ILE A 257 -19.60 15.52 -23.44
C ILE A 257 -20.96 16.17 -23.12
N SER A 258 -20.99 17.46 -22.77
CA SER A 258 -22.22 18.20 -22.50
C SER A 258 -23.15 18.24 -23.72
N THR A 259 -22.58 18.41 -24.91
CA THR A 259 -23.35 18.38 -26.18
C THR A 259 -23.90 16.99 -26.46
N MET A 260 -23.17 15.93 -26.14
CA MET A 260 -23.64 14.54 -26.28
C MET A 260 -24.78 14.19 -25.31
N PHE A 261 -24.83 14.85 -24.18
CA PHE A 261 -25.75 14.57 -23.06
C PHE A 261 -26.33 15.87 -22.48
N PRO A 262 -27.32 16.48 -23.10
CA PRO A 262 -27.87 17.76 -22.64
C PRO A 262 -28.51 17.71 -21.23
N ASN A 263 -28.95 16.53 -20.80
CA ASN A 263 -29.68 16.33 -19.53
C ASN A 263 -28.80 15.98 -18.34
N ILE A 264 -27.46 15.96 -18.48
CA ILE A 264 -26.54 15.65 -17.38
C ILE A 264 -25.61 16.82 -17.08
N VAL A 265 -25.15 16.89 -15.86
CA VAL A 265 -24.23 17.93 -15.40
C VAL A 265 -22.79 17.48 -15.57
N VAL A 266 -22.07 18.10 -16.51
CA VAL A 266 -20.65 17.88 -16.76
C VAL A 266 -19.84 19.06 -16.22
N ARG A 267 -18.77 18.81 -15.48
CA ARG A 267 -17.87 19.87 -14.96
C ARG A 267 -16.40 19.47 -15.13
N GLY A 268 -15.56 20.48 -15.35
CA GLY A 268 -14.12 20.35 -15.40
C GLY A 268 -13.46 20.69 -14.06
N ALA A 269 -12.37 19.97 -13.68
CA ALA A 269 -11.60 20.22 -12.48
C ALA A 269 -10.10 19.96 -12.71
N HIS A 270 -9.23 20.95 -12.44
CA HIS A 270 -7.79 20.82 -12.57
C HIS A 270 -7.04 21.65 -11.54
N GLY A 271 -5.77 21.30 -11.29
CA GLY A 271 -4.95 21.91 -10.23
C GLY A 271 -4.62 23.38 -10.38
N GLN A 272 -4.77 23.96 -11.57
CA GLN A 272 -4.56 25.41 -11.82
C GLN A 272 -5.82 26.26 -11.55
N MET A 273 -6.96 25.61 -11.28
CA MET A 273 -8.17 26.36 -10.87
C MET A 273 -7.96 27.02 -9.50
N PRO A 274 -8.57 28.21 -9.28
CA PRO A 274 -8.69 28.76 -7.94
C PRO A 274 -9.31 27.75 -6.98
N SER A 275 -8.83 27.72 -5.74
CA SER A 275 -9.23 26.67 -4.78
C SER A 275 -10.73 26.62 -4.52
N GLY A 276 -11.42 27.76 -4.41
CA GLY A 276 -12.86 27.83 -4.15
C GLY A 276 -13.72 27.16 -5.26
N PRO A 277 -13.59 27.55 -6.53
CA PRO A 277 -14.27 26.89 -7.64
C PRO A 277 -13.93 25.40 -7.78
N LEU A 278 -12.66 25.03 -7.61
CA LEU A 278 -12.22 23.63 -7.63
C LEU A 278 -12.94 22.80 -6.57
N GLU A 279 -12.90 23.26 -5.33
CA GLU A 279 -13.53 22.60 -4.18
C GLU A 279 -15.04 22.49 -4.35
N LYS A 280 -15.70 23.56 -4.83
CA LYS A 280 -17.14 23.55 -5.14
C LYS A 280 -17.49 22.49 -6.18
N THR A 281 -16.69 22.36 -7.23
CA THR A 281 -16.89 21.37 -8.29
C THR A 281 -16.73 19.94 -7.76
N VAL A 282 -15.68 19.70 -6.99
CA VAL A 282 -15.37 18.38 -6.42
C VAL A 282 -16.42 17.97 -5.38
N LEU A 283 -16.84 18.89 -4.49
CA LEU A 283 -17.92 18.65 -3.56
C LEU A 283 -19.27 18.46 -4.28
N GLY A 284 -19.50 19.18 -5.39
CA GLY A 284 -20.64 18.96 -6.25
C GLY A 284 -20.71 17.54 -6.80
N PHE A 285 -19.60 16.99 -7.22
CA PHE A 285 -19.50 15.61 -7.67
C PHE A 285 -19.71 14.61 -6.51
N PHE A 286 -19.11 14.86 -5.37
CA PHE A 286 -19.31 14.02 -4.18
C PHE A 286 -20.79 13.98 -3.75
N ASN A 287 -21.49 15.12 -3.81
CA ASN A 287 -22.90 15.26 -3.44
C ASN A 287 -23.88 14.93 -4.59
N LYS A 288 -23.44 14.23 -5.65
CA LYS A 288 -24.25 13.82 -6.82
C LYS A 288 -24.92 15.00 -7.59
N LYS A 289 -24.36 16.21 -7.50
CA LYS A 289 -24.81 17.38 -8.27
C LYS A 289 -24.09 17.50 -9.61
N VAL A 290 -23.09 16.66 -9.85
CA VAL A 290 -22.32 16.54 -11.09
C VAL A 290 -22.29 15.07 -11.47
N ASP A 291 -22.67 14.74 -12.69
CA ASP A 291 -22.76 13.37 -13.18
C ASP A 291 -21.44 12.90 -13.80
N VAL A 292 -20.78 13.78 -14.56
CA VAL A 292 -19.48 13.51 -15.17
C VAL A 292 -18.46 14.56 -14.71
N LEU A 293 -17.39 14.11 -14.07
CA LEU A 293 -16.27 14.97 -13.70
C LEU A 293 -15.10 14.75 -14.65
N VAL A 294 -14.83 15.74 -15.51
CA VAL A 294 -13.64 15.79 -16.36
C VAL A 294 -12.49 16.38 -15.53
N CYS A 295 -11.44 15.63 -15.29
CA CYS A 295 -10.39 16.08 -14.36
C CYS A 295 -8.99 15.62 -14.75
N THR A 296 -7.99 16.34 -14.26
CA THR A 296 -6.60 15.88 -14.29
C THR A 296 -6.36 14.84 -13.19
N THR A 297 -5.12 14.47 -12.93
CA THR A 297 -4.71 13.57 -11.84
C THR A 297 -5.05 14.07 -10.43
N ILE A 298 -5.71 15.23 -10.31
CA ILE A 298 -6.17 15.77 -9.03
C ILE A 298 -7.06 14.79 -8.24
N ILE A 299 -7.72 13.85 -8.94
CA ILE A 299 -8.50 12.78 -8.31
C ILE A 299 -7.67 11.78 -7.51
N GLU A 300 -6.35 11.74 -7.71
CA GLU A 300 -5.45 10.92 -6.88
C GLU A 300 -5.49 11.33 -5.39
N SER A 301 -6.09 12.48 -5.07
CA SER A 301 -6.12 13.06 -3.73
C SER A 301 -7.01 12.35 -2.69
N GLY A 302 -7.44 11.12 -2.94
CA GLY A 302 -8.03 10.28 -1.89
C GLY A 302 -9.55 10.30 -1.75
N LEU A 303 -10.27 11.09 -2.55
CA LEU A 303 -11.74 11.20 -2.48
C LEU A 303 -12.45 9.86 -2.63
N ASP A 304 -13.39 9.62 -1.73
CA ASP A 304 -14.28 8.47 -1.75
C ASP A 304 -15.66 8.84 -2.27
N VAL A 305 -15.89 8.58 -3.56
CA VAL A 305 -17.20 8.80 -4.18
C VAL A 305 -17.83 7.43 -4.46
N VAL A 306 -18.67 6.98 -3.53
CA VAL A 306 -19.30 5.64 -3.57
C VAL A 306 -20.11 5.40 -4.86
N ASN A 307 -20.69 6.47 -5.43
CA ASN A 307 -21.54 6.36 -6.62
C ASN A 307 -20.77 6.42 -7.95
N ALA A 308 -19.47 6.73 -7.93
CA ALA A 308 -18.63 6.72 -9.13
C ALA A 308 -18.12 5.29 -9.39
N ASN A 309 -18.73 4.62 -10.40
CA ASN A 309 -18.38 3.25 -10.73
C ASN A 309 -17.75 3.11 -12.11
N THR A 310 -17.65 4.18 -12.89
CA THR A 310 -16.93 4.17 -14.16
C THR A 310 -15.86 5.24 -14.19
N ILE A 311 -14.65 4.84 -14.58
CA ILE A 311 -13.54 5.75 -14.83
C ILE A 311 -13.01 5.57 -16.25
N ILE A 312 -12.90 6.67 -16.96
CA ILE A 312 -12.37 6.76 -18.31
C ILE A 312 -11.05 7.52 -18.24
N VAL A 313 -9.96 6.93 -18.69
CA VAL A 313 -8.63 7.56 -18.71
C VAL A 313 -8.22 7.79 -20.15
N ASN A 314 -8.20 9.05 -20.58
CA ASN A 314 -7.73 9.44 -21.90
C ASN A 314 -6.20 9.54 -21.93
N ASP A 315 -5.61 9.22 -23.09
CA ASP A 315 -4.14 9.19 -23.28
C ASP A 315 -3.40 8.36 -22.19
N SER A 316 -3.98 7.20 -21.84
CA SER A 316 -3.54 6.37 -20.72
C SER A 316 -2.08 5.89 -20.82
N GLN A 317 -1.48 5.87 -22.02
CA GLN A 317 -0.07 5.52 -22.23
C GLN A 317 0.92 6.50 -21.57
N ASN A 318 0.46 7.71 -21.26
CA ASN A 318 1.30 8.77 -20.68
C ASN A 318 1.40 8.68 -19.14
N PHE A 319 0.65 7.78 -18.53
CA PHE A 319 0.62 7.61 -17.08
C PHE A 319 1.57 6.51 -16.61
N GLY A 320 2.11 6.67 -15.41
CA GLY A 320 2.84 5.62 -14.71
C GLY A 320 1.92 4.49 -14.22
N LEU A 321 2.47 3.28 -14.02
CA LEU A 321 1.69 2.13 -13.59
C LEU A 321 1.06 2.33 -12.20
N SER A 322 1.84 2.80 -11.22
CA SER A 322 1.35 3.13 -9.88
C SER A 322 0.26 4.21 -9.91
N GLN A 323 0.41 5.21 -10.80
CA GLN A 323 -0.56 6.28 -10.98
C GLN A 323 -1.88 5.75 -11.54
N LEU A 324 -1.84 4.93 -12.59
CA LEU A 324 -3.02 4.28 -13.16
C LEU A 324 -3.71 3.37 -12.14
N TYR A 325 -2.93 2.68 -11.30
CA TYR A 325 -3.49 1.85 -10.24
C TYR A 325 -4.25 2.68 -9.20
N GLN A 326 -3.70 3.82 -8.77
CA GLN A 326 -4.38 4.76 -7.86
C GLN A 326 -5.65 5.34 -8.48
N ILE A 327 -5.58 5.76 -9.76
CA ILE A 327 -6.71 6.28 -10.53
C ILE A 327 -7.81 5.21 -10.64
N ARG A 328 -7.48 3.98 -11.00
CA ARG A 328 -8.42 2.85 -11.03
C ARG A 328 -9.11 2.64 -9.68
N GLY A 329 -8.36 2.74 -8.58
CA GLY A 329 -8.87 2.57 -7.23
C GLY A 329 -9.87 3.65 -6.78
N ARG A 330 -10.12 4.69 -7.59
CA ARG A 330 -11.13 5.73 -7.29
C ARG A 330 -12.57 5.29 -7.57
N VAL A 331 -12.77 4.19 -8.25
CA VAL A 331 -14.08 3.59 -8.50
C VAL A 331 -14.20 2.22 -7.81
N GLY A 332 -15.41 1.68 -7.75
CA GLY A 332 -15.67 0.36 -7.18
C GLY A 332 -15.62 0.31 -5.66
N ARG A 333 -16.17 1.32 -5.00
CA ARG A 333 -16.27 1.40 -3.54
C ARG A 333 -17.65 1.02 -2.99
N GLY A 334 -18.61 0.81 -3.89
CA GLY A 334 -19.94 0.31 -3.57
C GLY A 334 -20.13 -1.14 -4.01
N ASN A 335 -21.37 -1.62 -3.88
CA ASN A 335 -21.76 -3.00 -4.24
C ASN A 335 -21.96 -3.18 -5.77
N ARG A 336 -21.79 -2.11 -6.57
CA ARG A 336 -21.98 -2.15 -8.02
C ARG A 336 -20.68 -2.49 -8.73
N GLN A 337 -20.78 -3.28 -9.82
CA GLN A 337 -19.63 -3.55 -10.69
C GLN A 337 -19.05 -2.25 -11.24
N ALA A 338 -17.77 -2.03 -11.02
CA ALA A 338 -17.03 -0.87 -11.53
C ALA A 338 -16.19 -1.20 -12.76
N PHE A 339 -15.96 -0.17 -13.58
CA PHE A 339 -15.25 -0.25 -14.84
C PHE A 339 -14.15 0.81 -14.94
N CYS A 340 -13.01 0.40 -15.47
CA CYS A 340 -11.89 1.27 -15.81
C CYS A 340 -11.56 1.11 -17.29
N TYR A 341 -11.76 2.17 -18.07
CA TYR A 341 -11.47 2.20 -19.50
C TYR A 341 -10.22 3.03 -19.76
N LEU A 342 -9.17 2.39 -20.26
CA LEU A 342 -7.89 2.98 -20.60
C LEU A 342 -7.83 3.25 -22.09
N TYR A 343 -8.07 4.51 -22.49
CA TYR A 343 -8.07 4.90 -23.88
C TYR A 343 -6.67 5.32 -24.35
N ILE A 344 -6.28 4.79 -25.52
CA ILE A 344 -5.05 5.12 -26.24
C ILE A 344 -5.37 5.73 -27.60
N PRO A 345 -4.59 6.67 -28.14
CA PRO A 345 -4.85 7.30 -29.42
C PRO A 345 -4.92 6.29 -30.57
N LYS A 346 -5.82 6.53 -31.56
CA LYS A 346 -6.04 5.63 -32.71
C LYS A 346 -4.77 5.36 -33.53
N LYS A 347 -3.95 6.39 -33.74
CA LYS A 347 -2.82 6.37 -34.71
C LYS A 347 -1.43 6.16 -34.09
N ILE A 348 -1.32 6.04 -32.77
CA ILE A 348 -0.02 5.91 -32.10
C ILE A 348 0.32 4.43 -31.88
N LYS A 349 1.53 4.03 -32.30
CA LYS A 349 2.15 2.77 -31.90
C LYS A 349 2.69 2.94 -30.49
N LEU A 350 2.23 2.14 -29.55
CA LEU A 350 2.69 2.21 -28.16
C LEU A 350 4.16 1.80 -28.06
N LEU A 351 4.91 2.51 -27.23
CA LEU A 351 6.23 2.09 -26.80
C LEU A 351 6.11 0.78 -25.98
N PRO A 352 7.09 -0.14 -26.05
CA PRO A 352 7.04 -1.42 -25.35
C PRO A 352 6.72 -1.29 -23.85
N ASP A 353 7.32 -0.32 -23.16
CA ASP A 353 7.12 -0.11 -21.73
C ASP A 353 5.71 0.44 -21.40
N ALA A 354 5.17 1.32 -22.23
CA ALA A 354 3.80 1.80 -22.10
C ALA A 354 2.80 0.64 -22.28
N TYR A 355 3.05 -0.23 -23.27
CA TYR A 355 2.23 -1.43 -23.49
C TYR A 355 2.31 -2.38 -22.28
N LYS A 356 3.51 -2.65 -21.76
CA LYS A 356 3.72 -3.50 -20.58
C LYS A 356 2.96 -2.96 -19.36
N ARG A 357 3.04 -1.63 -19.09
CA ARG A 357 2.31 -1.00 -17.96
C ARG A 357 0.80 -1.19 -18.09
N LEU A 358 0.23 -0.89 -19.25
CA LEU A 358 -1.21 -1.02 -19.48
C LEU A 358 -1.67 -2.48 -19.36
N LYS A 359 -0.95 -3.44 -19.96
CA LYS A 359 -1.24 -4.86 -19.85
C LYS A 359 -1.10 -5.39 -18.43
N THR A 360 -0.12 -4.93 -17.68
CA THR A 360 0.00 -5.26 -16.25
C THR A 360 -1.26 -4.84 -15.50
N LEU A 361 -1.76 -3.62 -15.71
CA LEU A 361 -2.96 -3.15 -15.02
C LEU A 361 -4.23 -3.92 -15.44
N GLU A 362 -4.33 -4.32 -16.70
CA GLU A 362 -5.43 -5.15 -17.21
C GLU A 362 -5.38 -6.57 -16.62
N TYR A 363 -4.18 -7.14 -16.41
CA TYR A 363 -3.97 -8.46 -15.83
C TYR A 363 -4.27 -8.49 -14.32
N TYR A 364 -3.77 -7.51 -13.57
CA TYR A 364 -3.98 -7.42 -12.12
C TYR A 364 -5.39 -6.88 -11.79
N THR A 365 -6.42 -7.71 -12.01
CA THR A 365 -7.83 -7.36 -11.71
C THR A 365 -8.24 -7.69 -10.29
N SER A 366 -7.58 -8.65 -9.63
CA SER A 366 -7.90 -9.07 -8.27
C SER A 366 -7.72 -7.93 -7.27
N LEU A 367 -8.59 -7.90 -6.27
CA LEU A 367 -8.44 -7.00 -5.12
C LEU A 367 -7.20 -7.42 -4.32
N GLY A 368 -6.48 -6.45 -3.75
CA GLY A 368 -5.23 -6.71 -3.03
C GLY A 368 -3.98 -6.80 -3.91
N SER A 369 -4.10 -6.60 -5.23
CA SER A 369 -2.97 -6.70 -6.15
C SER A 369 -1.99 -5.51 -6.13
N GLY A 370 -2.22 -4.50 -5.27
CA GLY A 370 -1.39 -3.28 -5.23
C GLY A 370 0.09 -3.54 -5.01
N TYR A 371 0.42 -4.50 -4.15
CA TYR A 371 1.80 -4.90 -3.93
C TYR A 371 2.45 -5.48 -5.19
N GLY A 372 1.76 -6.43 -5.88
CA GLY A 372 2.25 -7.02 -7.13
C GLY A 372 2.44 -5.97 -8.23
N VAL A 373 1.52 -4.99 -8.32
CA VAL A 373 1.62 -3.87 -9.25
C VAL A 373 2.83 -2.98 -8.92
N ALA A 374 3.10 -2.69 -7.64
CA ALA A 374 4.24 -1.89 -7.23
C ALA A 374 5.59 -2.58 -7.56
N ILE A 375 5.71 -3.87 -7.31
CA ILE A 375 6.89 -4.66 -7.72
C ILE A 375 7.06 -4.62 -9.23
N LYS A 376 5.97 -4.79 -9.99
CA LYS A 376 6.03 -4.77 -11.46
C LYS A 376 6.37 -3.38 -12.03
N ASP A 377 5.95 -2.30 -11.36
CA ASP A 377 6.35 -0.93 -11.70
C ASP A 377 7.87 -0.74 -11.53
N LEU A 378 8.45 -1.31 -10.45
CA LEU A 378 9.89 -1.33 -10.23
C LEU A 378 10.64 -2.09 -11.32
N GLU A 379 10.16 -3.26 -11.71
CA GLU A 379 10.77 -4.06 -12.78
C GLU A 379 10.74 -3.31 -14.13
N ILE A 380 9.61 -2.68 -14.48
CA ILE A 380 9.45 -1.97 -15.75
C ILE A 380 10.32 -0.70 -15.80
N ARG A 381 10.42 0.04 -14.68
CA ARG A 381 11.27 1.25 -14.59
C ARG A 381 12.75 0.92 -14.55
N GLY A 382 13.10 -0.32 -14.22
CA GLY A 382 14.47 -0.70 -13.87
C GLY A 382 14.88 -0.20 -12.48
N ALA A 383 15.51 -1.03 -11.69
CA ALA A 383 15.93 -0.72 -10.31
C ALA A 383 16.83 0.52 -10.19
N GLY A 384 17.44 0.97 -11.30
CA GLY A 384 18.37 2.09 -11.34
C GLY A 384 17.79 3.47 -11.07
N ASN A 385 16.49 3.68 -11.28
CA ASN A 385 15.87 5.02 -11.14
C ASN A 385 15.41 5.37 -9.72
N ILE A 386 15.50 4.43 -8.75
CA ILE A 386 14.97 4.59 -7.40
C ILE A 386 15.95 5.37 -6.50
N PHE A 387 17.25 5.27 -6.76
CA PHE A 387 18.33 5.76 -5.87
C PHE A 387 19.10 6.97 -6.37
N GLY A 388 18.68 7.60 -7.47
CA GLY A 388 19.39 8.70 -8.10
C GLY A 388 20.44 8.24 -9.13
N HIS A 389 20.83 9.17 -10.01
CA HIS A 389 21.66 8.89 -11.19
C HIS A 389 23.04 8.25 -10.89
N GLU A 390 23.60 8.49 -9.72
CA GLU A 390 24.95 8.00 -9.37
C GLU A 390 24.98 6.54 -8.86
N GLN A 391 23.85 6.00 -8.34
CA GLN A 391 23.79 4.64 -7.79
C GLN A 391 23.14 3.62 -8.74
N SER A 392 22.58 4.06 -9.84
CA SER A 392 21.82 3.24 -10.79
C SER A 392 22.66 2.19 -11.51
N GLY A 393 23.94 2.42 -11.73
CA GLY A 393 24.81 1.52 -12.48
C GLY A 393 25.19 0.21 -11.75
N GLN A 394 25.25 0.22 -10.42
CA GLN A 394 25.63 -0.97 -9.64
C GLN A 394 24.43 -1.90 -9.37
N MET A 395 23.23 -1.35 -9.18
CA MET A 395 22.03 -2.12 -8.95
C MET A 395 21.53 -2.91 -10.18
N LEU A 396 21.73 -2.37 -11.38
CA LEU A 396 21.47 -3.06 -12.64
C LEU A 396 22.36 -4.31 -12.83
N ARG A 397 23.55 -4.32 -12.22
CA ARG A 397 24.49 -5.45 -12.28
C ARG A 397 24.18 -6.54 -11.25
N VAL A 398 23.61 -6.20 -10.12
CA VAL A 398 23.54 -7.07 -8.94
C VAL A 398 22.12 -7.65 -8.75
N GLY A 399 21.08 -7.01 -9.28
CA GLY A 399 19.68 -7.41 -9.06
C GLY A 399 19.12 -6.94 -7.70
N LEU A 400 17.81 -6.76 -7.64
CA LEU A 400 17.13 -6.23 -6.46
C LEU A 400 17.24 -7.15 -5.24
N ASP A 401 17.20 -8.46 -5.46
CA ASP A 401 17.22 -9.46 -4.39
C ASP A 401 18.57 -9.53 -3.69
N LEU A 402 19.66 -9.48 -4.45
CA LEU A 402 21.01 -9.48 -3.88
C LEU A 402 21.33 -8.16 -3.18
N TYR A 403 20.82 -7.03 -3.69
CA TYR A 403 20.95 -5.75 -3.00
C TYR A 403 20.21 -5.76 -1.64
N ASN A 404 18.98 -6.28 -1.60
CA ASN A 404 18.22 -6.42 -0.36
C ASN A 404 18.92 -7.35 0.63
N LYS A 405 19.54 -8.43 0.15
CA LYS A 405 20.33 -9.37 0.96
C LYS A 405 21.55 -8.68 1.57
N ILE A 406 22.35 -7.96 0.78
CA ILE A 406 23.53 -7.20 1.25
C ILE A 406 23.10 -6.11 2.25
N LEU A 407 22.00 -5.42 2.02
CA LEU A 407 21.50 -4.38 2.92
C LEU A 407 21.00 -4.97 4.24
N SER A 408 20.32 -6.11 4.21
CA SER A 408 19.91 -6.88 5.39
C SER A 408 21.12 -7.32 6.21
N ASP A 409 22.15 -7.83 5.58
CA ASP A 409 23.39 -8.29 6.23
C ASP A 409 24.15 -7.12 6.90
N VAL A 410 24.26 -5.97 6.24
CA VAL A 410 24.91 -4.77 6.80
C VAL A 410 24.14 -4.17 7.98
N LEU A 411 22.81 -4.35 8.03
CA LEU A 411 21.97 -3.84 9.10
C LEU A 411 21.94 -4.79 10.30
N SER A 412 21.99 -6.11 10.08
CA SER A 412 22.12 -7.12 11.14
C SER A 412 23.46 -7.01 11.85
N ASP A 413 24.55 -6.72 11.14
CA ASP A 413 25.88 -6.46 11.73
C ASP A 413 25.91 -5.23 12.66
N ARG A 414 25.01 -4.25 12.46
CA ARG A 414 24.94 -3.04 13.29
C ARG A 414 24.03 -3.17 14.52
N SER A 415 23.13 -4.13 14.55
CA SER A 415 22.16 -4.31 15.65
C SER A 415 22.67 -5.24 16.78
N GLY A 416 23.78 -5.93 16.59
CA GLY A 416 24.42 -6.73 17.65
C GLY A 416 23.64 -7.95 18.11
N ASP A 417 22.52 -8.28 17.47
CA ASP A 417 21.68 -9.42 17.80
C ASP A 417 21.46 -10.31 16.56
N LEU A 418 21.74 -11.59 16.76
CA LEU A 418 21.51 -12.73 15.88
C LEU A 418 22.56 -12.96 14.79
N VAL A 419 23.45 -13.86 15.12
CA VAL A 419 24.17 -14.72 14.17
C VAL A 419 23.11 -15.51 13.37
N LEU A 420 22.63 -14.92 12.26
CA LEU A 420 21.94 -15.72 11.25
C LEU A 420 22.99 -16.67 10.66
N GLU A 421 22.84 -17.96 10.91
CA GLU A 421 23.59 -18.99 10.22
C GLU A 421 23.53 -18.71 8.72
N GLN A 422 24.65 -18.33 8.15
CA GLN A 422 24.79 -18.20 6.70
C GLN A 422 24.50 -19.58 6.09
N LYS A 423 23.28 -19.76 5.56
CA LYS A 423 23.01 -20.89 4.68
C LYS A 423 23.93 -20.74 3.48
N LYS A 424 24.98 -21.55 3.44
CA LYS A 424 25.87 -21.63 2.27
C LYS A 424 25.04 -22.07 1.08
N GLU A 425 24.89 -21.20 0.09
CA GLU A 425 24.31 -21.57 -1.18
C GLU A 425 25.18 -22.65 -1.85
N VAL A 426 24.69 -23.87 -1.90
CA VAL A 426 25.36 -24.96 -2.59
C VAL A 426 24.85 -24.95 -4.04
N VAL A 427 25.68 -24.54 -4.98
CA VAL A 427 25.37 -24.63 -6.41
C VAL A 427 25.76 -26.03 -6.92
N ILE A 428 24.75 -26.83 -7.31
CA ILE A 428 24.98 -28.14 -7.93
C ILE A 428 24.77 -27.98 -9.43
N ASN A 429 25.84 -28.04 -10.20
CA ASN A 429 25.78 -28.10 -11.66
C ASN A 429 25.59 -29.55 -12.09
N THR A 430 24.46 -29.86 -12.71
CA THR A 430 24.19 -31.18 -13.30
C THR A 430 23.86 -31.07 -14.78
N ASN A 431 24.18 -32.11 -15.53
CA ASN A 431 23.84 -32.19 -16.94
C ASN A 431 22.40 -32.70 -17.20
N LEU A 432 21.57 -32.80 -16.15
CA LEU A 432 20.18 -33.24 -16.27
C LEU A 432 19.28 -32.06 -16.69
N ARG A 433 18.45 -32.31 -17.70
CA ARG A 433 17.42 -31.33 -18.11
C ARG A 433 16.25 -31.42 -17.16
N ALA A 434 16.09 -30.42 -16.32
CA ALA A 434 15.02 -30.28 -15.34
C ALA A 434 14.18 -29.06 -15.68
N PHE A 435 13.07 -29.25 -16.36
CA PHE A 435 12.15 -28.15 -16.71
C PHE A 435 10.70 -28.63 -16.74
N ILE A 436 9.78 -27.72 -16.44
CA ILE A 436 8.34 -27.95 -16.58
C ILE A 436 7.97 -27.74 -18.04
N ASN A 437 7.51 -28.81 -18.72
CA ASN A 437 7.17 -28.77 -20.14
C ASN A 437 6.04 -27.75 -20.41
N LYS A 438 6.11 -27.10 -21.58
CA LYS A 438 5.07 -26.17 -22.06
C LYS A 438 3.76 -26.88 -22.34
N ASP A 439 3.79 -28.13 -22.75
CA ASP A 439 2.60 -28.93 -23.04
C ASP A 439 1.91 -29.37 -21.73
N TYR A 440 2.68 -29.62 -20.67
CA TYR A 440 2.17 -29.94 -19.34
C TYR A 440 1.60 -28.72 -18.64
N MET A 441 2.26 -27.55 -18.76
CA MET A 441 1.82 -26.29 -18.18
C MET A 441 1.98 -25.15 -19.20
N PRO A 442 0.91 -24.82 -19.98
CA PRO A 442 1.00 -23.89 -21.09
C PRO A 442 1.37 -22.46 -20.71
N LEU A 443 0.89 -21.97 -19.54
CA LEU A 443 1.13 -20.61 -19.10
C LEU A 443 2.54 -20.44 -18.52
N ALA A 444 3.34 -19.56 -19.12
CA ALA A 444 4.71 -19.30 -18.66
C ALA A 444 4.77 -18.74 -17.22
N GLN A 445 3.73 -18.01 -16.81
CA GLN A 445 3.64 -17.43 -15.48
C GLN A 445 3.45 -18.50 -14.40
N ASP A 446 2.65 -19.52 -14.68
CA ASP A 446 2.42 -20.61 -13.74
C ASP A 446 3.70 -21.44 -13.58
N ARG A 447 4.43 -21.72 -14.68
CA ARG A 447 5.74 -22.38 -14.61
C ARG A 447 6.72 -21.60 -13.74
N LEU A 448 6.77 -20.25 -13.89
CA LEU A 448 7.65 -19.40 -13.08
C LEU A 448 7.28 -19.44 -11.61
N ASN A 449 5.98 -19.38 -11.29
CA ASN A 449 5.48 -19.46 -9.91
C ASN A 449 5.85 -20.81 -9.26
N TYR A 450 5.72 -21.91 -9.99
CA TYR A 450 6.10 -23.23 -9.48
C TYR A 450 7.63 -23.36 -9.31
N TYR A 451 8.43 -22.82 -10.22
CA TYR A 451 9.88 -22.76 -10.02
C TYR A 451 10.28 -21.95 -8.78
N GLN A 452 9.61 -20.83 -8.51
CA GLN A 452 9.84 -20.04 -7.30
C GLN A 452 9.45 -20.78 -6.03
N GLN A 453 8.28 -21.44 -6.03
CA GLN A 453 7.85 -22.27 -4.89
C GLN A 453 8.83 -23.42 -4.62
N ILE A 454 9.24 -24.12 -5.66
CA ILE A 454 10.23 -25.22 -5.57
C ILE A 454 11.57 -24.70 -5.04
N SER A 455 12.06 -23.56 -5.53
CA SER A 455 13.34 -22.99 -5.08
C SER A 455 13.30 -22.41 -3.67
N SER A 456 12.12 -22.07 -3.15
CA SER A 456 11.94 -21.52 -1.80
C SER A 456 11.61 -22.57 -0.75
N ALA A 457 11.30 -23.81 -1.15
CA ALA A 457 11.00 -24.90 -0.25
C ALA A 457 12.24 -25.26 0.60
N ALA A 458 12.07 -25.24 1.92
CA ALA A 458 13.13 -25.51 2.89
C ALA A 458 13.12 -26.96 3.40
N THR A 459 12.02 -27.69 3.21
CA THR A 459 11.84 -29.05 3.73
C THR A 459 11.30 -30.01 2.67
N GLU A 460 11.63 -31.30 2.81
CA GLU A 460 11.16 -32.37 1.93
C GLU A 460 9.62 -32.45 1.91
N LYS A 461 8.96 -32.19 3.04
CA LYS A 461 7.50 -32.16 3.14
C LYS A 461 6.87 -31.06 2.29
N GLU A 462 7.48 -29.89 2.25
CA GLU A 462 7.02 -28.77 1.41
C GLU A 462 7.15 -29.12 -0.09
N VAL A 463 8.23 -29.78 -0.48
CA VAL A 463 8.41 -30.26 -1.86
C VAL A 463 7.35 -31.29 -2.24
N ASP A 464 7.02 -32.24 -1.36
CA ASP A 464 5.98 -33.23 -1.59
C ASP A 464 4.56 -32.59 -1.66
N GLU A 465 4.31 -31.53 -0.88
CA GLU A 465 3.06 -30.77 -0.97
C GLU A 465 2.95 -29.97 -2.28
N ILE A 466 4.04 -29.39 -2.74
CA ILE A 466 4.10 -28.70 -4.04
C ILE A 466 3.85 -29.69 -5.17
N LYS A 467 4.44 -30.88 -5.10
CA LYS A 467 4.24 -31.97 -6.07
C LYS A 467 2.77 -32.39 -6.11
N LYS A 468 2.14 -32.67 -4.96
CA LYS A 468 0.72 -33.05 -4.90
C LYS A 468 -0.18 -31.98 -5.51
N ARG A 469 0.03 -30.68 -5.17
CA ARG A 469 -0.75 -29.59 -5.76
C ARG A 469 -0.59 -29.49 -7.27
N LEU A 470 0.60 -29.76 -7.77
CA LEU A 470 0.90 -29.73 -9.20
C LEU A 470 0.22 -30.89 -9.93
N GLU A 471 0.25 -32.08 -9.36
CA GLU A 471 -0.44 -33.28 -9.87
C GLU A 471 -1.97 -33.12 -9.81
N ASP A 472 -2.51 -32.50 -8.76
CA ASP A 472 -3.95 -32.21 -8.63
C ASP A 472 -4.45 -31.20 -9.68
N GLN A 473 -3.62 -30.23 -10.06
CA GLN A 473 -4.02 -29.16 -10.99
C GLN A 473 -3.77 -29.52 -12.48
N PHE A 474 -2.69 -30.24 -12.77
CA PHE A 474 -2.23 -30.46 -14.15
C PHE A 474 -2.14 -31.95 -14.53
N GLY A 475 -2.44 -32.86 -13.60
CA GLY A 475 -2.33 -34.30 -13.81
C GLY A 475 -0.96 -34.87 -13.46
N PRO A 476 -0.73 -36.18 -13.72
CA PRO A 476 0.51 -36.85 -13.38
C PRO A 476 1.74 -36.19 -14.01
N THR A 477 2.80 -36.01 -13.22
CA THR A 477 4.01 -35.32 -13.67
C THR A 477 4.80 -36.12 -14.68
N GLU A 478 5.21 -35.51 -15.80
CA GLU A 478 6.14 -36.06 -16.76
C GLU A 478 7.54 -36.22 -16.17
N HIS A 479 8.34 -37.12 -16.74
CA HIS A 479 9.68 -37.47 -16.24
C HIS A 479 10.61 -36.26 -16.05
N GLU A 480 10.62 -35.32 -16.99
CA GLU A 480 11.45 -34.10 -16.94
C GLU A 480 11.00 -33.13 -15.83
N THR A 481 9.69 -33.04 -15.57
CA THR A 481 9.12 -32.29 -14.47
C THR A 481 9.42 -32.96 -13.11
N ALA A 482 9.39 -34.31 -13.05
CA ALA A 482 9.74 -35.06 -11.85
C ALA A 482 11.22 -34.87 -11.45
N VAL A 483 12.12 -34.73 -12.41
CA VAL A 483 13.55 -34.45 -12.18
C VAL A 483 13.77 -33.12 -11.48
N SER A 484 12.90 -32.11 -11.70
CA SER A 484 13.02 -30.81 -11.06
C SER A 484 12.90 -30.85 -9.53
N TYR A 485 12.06 -31.75 -8.95
CA TYR A 485 11.97 -31.86 -7.47
C TYR A 485 12.84 -32.98 -6.90
N THR A 486 13.16 -34.02 -7.65
CA THR A 486 14.12 -35.04 -7.19
C THR A 486 15.50 -34.47 -7.02
N HIS A 487 15.84 -33.44 -7.80
CA HIS A 487 17.08 -32.68 -7.69
C HIS A 487 17.19 -31.90 -6.36
N LEU A 488 16.11 -31.27 -5.93
CA LEU A 488 16.04 -30.58 -4.63
C LEU A 488 16.10 -31.57 -3.45
N ARG A 489 15.43 -32.71 -3.58
CA ARG A 489 15.51 -33.80 -2.60
C ARG A 489 16.93 -34.32 -2.41
N ALA A 490 17.75 -34.38 -3.48
CA ALA A 490 19.15 -34.76 -3.42
C ALA A 490 20.03 -33.69 -2.71
N HIS A 491 19.62 -32.45 -2.68
CA HIS A 491 20.31 -31.36 -1.99
C HIS A 491 20.30 -31.54 -0.47
N GLU A 492 19.15 -31.80 0.15
CA GLU A 492 19.02 -31.97 1.60
C GLU A 492 19.69 -33.22 2.14
N THR A 493 19.55 -34.35 1.44
CA THR A 493 20.21 -35.61 1.84
C THR A 493 21.73 -35.52 1.78
N ARG A 494 22.31 -34.64 0.96
CA ARG A 494 23.76 -34.45 0.87
C ARG A 494 24.29 -33.48 1.92
N GLU A 495 23.56 -32.45 2.32
CA GLU A 495 23.92 -31.58 3.45
C GLU A 495 23.92 -32.37 4.77
N ASP A 496 22.90 -33.18 5.01
CA ASP A 496 22.84 -34.07 6.18
C ASP A 496 23.97 -35.08 6.23
N ARG A 497 24.38 -35.62 5.09
CA ARG A 497 25.55 -36.55 5.02
C ARG A 497 26.88 -35.84 5.23
N VAL A 498 27.03 -34.60 4.76
CA VAL A 498 28.25 -33.80 4.99
C VAL A 498 28.34 -33.34 6.43
N CYS A 499 27.23 -32.89 7.03
CA CYS A 499 27.19 -32.56 8.44
C CYS A 499 27.42 -33.77 9.37
N ARG A 500 26.84 -34.93 9.06
CA ARG A 500 27.14 -36.20 9.77
C ARG A 500 28.61 -36.60 9.69
N ARG A 501 29.22 -36.57 8.49
CA ARG A 501 30.65 -36.87 8.33
C ARG A 501 31.56 -35.88 9.06
N LEU A 502 31.19 -34.60 9.16
CA LEU A 502 31.95 -33.59 9.92
C LEU A 502 31.78 -33.77 11.42
N LEU A 503 30.58 -34.17 11.89
CA LEU A 503 30.32 -34.51 13.30
C LEU A 503 31.01 -35.84 13.71
N GLU A 504 31.06 -36.85 12.83
CA GLU A 504 31.79 -38.10 13.06
C GLU A 504 33.29 -37.87 13.08
N LYS A 505 33.86 -37.01 12.23
CA LYS A 505 35.27 -36.61 12.30
C LYS A 505 35.65 -35.85 13.56
N LYS A 506 34.76 -35.08 14.13
CA LYS A 506 34.98 -34.38 15.43
C LYS A 506 34.90 -35.29 16.65
N LYS A 507 34.15 -36.38 16.56
CA LYS A 507 34.06 -37.41 17.61
C LYS A 507 35.18 -38.44 17.54
N GLY A 508 35.84 -38.64 16.36
CA GLY A 508 36.93 -39.58 16.17
C GLY A 508 38.33 -39.00 16.47
N GLY A 509 38.44 -37.74 16.80
CA GLY A 509 39.73 -37.05 17.09
C GLY A 509 40.13 -36.92 18.54
N GLY A 510 39.48 -37.65 19.45
CA GLY A 510 39.78 -37.59 20.87
C GLY A 510 40.07 -38.97 21.46
N GLY A 511 41.25 -39.53 21.23
CA GLY A 511 41.64 -40.77 21.89
C GLY A 511 42.94 -41.30 21.37
N GLY A 512 44.00 -41.14 22.11
CA GLY A 512 45.25 -41.80 21.84
C GLY A 512 46.46 -41.08 22.43
N GLY A 513 46.42 -41.04 23.74
CA GLY A 513 47.56 -40.56 24.50
C GLY A 513 48.53 -41.67 24.79
N GLY A 514 49.62 -41.33 25.29
CA GLY A 514 50.33 -42.09 26.28
C GLY A 514 51.46 -42.91 25.83
N GLY A 515 52.60 -42.60 26.36
CA GLY A 515 53.50 -43.60 26.82
C GLY A 515 54.89 -43.59 26.27
N GLY A 516 55.78 -43.10 27.09
CA GLY A 516 56.98 -43.83 27.45
C GLY A 516 58.23 -43.54 26.64
N GLY A 517 59.10 -42.81 27.24
CA GLY A 517 60.21 -43.38 27.97
C GLY A 517 61.52 -43.33 27.27
N GLY A 518 62.45 -42.60 27.82
CA GLY A 518 63.76 -43.07 28.10
C GLY A 518 64.88 -42.82 27.15
N GLY A 519 65.81 -42.03 27.61
CA GLY A 519 67.21 -42.43 27.54
C GLY A 519 68.07 -41.78 26.48
N GLY A 520 68.95 -40.97 26.90
CA GLY A 520 70.18 -40.65 26.20
C GLY A 520 70.44 -39.18 26.14
#